data_80564cb4f487f7f48ab408fadbf10135
#
_entry.id   80564cb4f487f7f48ab408fadbf10135
#
_cell.length_a   1.000
_cell.length_b   1.000
_cell.length_c   1.000
_cell.angle_alpha   90.00
_cell.angle_beta   90.00
_cell.angle_gamma   90.00
#
_symmetry.space_group_name_H-M   'P 1'
#
loop_
_entity.id
_entity.type
_entity.pdbx_description
1 polymer ?
#
loop_
_entity_poly.entity_id
_entity_poly.type
_entity_poly.pdbx_seq_one_letter_code
_entity_poly.pdbx_strand_id
1 'polypeptide(L)'
;MSTILKASAASFALLSLGHTISGREWTSDKVFKNIKGSRSWACGTVGWYQGSAFLFISGILHYQWSRDPSLLQDPLNKAIAAIINVLLWVSSSWYVKNGVTPSAVACGFSAALQGFAVLKEIL
;
A
#
# COMPACT_ATOMS: atom_id res chain seq x y z
N MET A 1 -2.76 2.79 -23.38
CA MET A 1 -2.44 1.96 -22.19
C MET A 1 -1.14 2.48 -21.56
N SER A 2 -1.17 2.83 -20.28
CA SER A 2 -0.01 3.41 -19.60
C SER A 2 0.89 2.33 -18.98
N THR A 3 2.13 2.26 -19.46
CA THR A 3 3.13 1.30 -18.93
C THR A 3 3.53 1.62 -17.50
N ILE A 4 3.61 2.91 -17.13
CA ILE A 4 3.99 3.32 -15.78
C ILE A 4 2.91 3.02 -14.75
N LEU A 5 1.64 3.17 -15.10
CA LEU A 5 0.52 2.75 -14.25
C LEU A 5 0.47 1.22 -14.10
N LYS A 6 0.86 0.44 -15.13
CA LYS A 6 1.03 -1.01 -14.98
C LYS A 6 2.16 -1.37 -14.01
N ALA A 7 3.30 -0.66 -14.09
CA ALA A 7 4.39 -0.85 -13.15
C ALA A 7 3.95 -0.52 -11.71
N SER A 8 3.18 0.55 -11.53
CA SER A 8 2.57 0.88 -10.24
C SER A 8 1.62 -0.22 -9.76
N ALA A 9 0.74 -0.74 -10.62
CA ALA A 9 -0.14 -1.85 -10.30
C ALA A 9 0.63 -3.09 -9.83
N ALA A 10 1.71 -3.45 -10.54
CA ALA A 10 2.58 -4.57 -10.17
C ALA A 10 3.25 -4.32 -8.81
N SER A 11 3.73 -3.10 -8.54
CA SER A 11 4.33 -2.77 -7.24
C SER A 11 3.34 -2.93 -6.08
N PHE A 12 2.08 -2.56 -6.25
CA PHE A 12 1.04 -2.78 -5.25
C PHE A 12 0.72 -4.25 -5.03
N ALA A 13 0.69 -5.06 -6.09
CA ALA A 13 0.49 -6.50 -5.96
C ALA A 13 1.63 -7.17 -5.18
N LEU A 14 2.88 -6.79 -5.48
CA LEU A 14 4.06 -7.26 -4.76
C LEU A 14 4.06 -6.77 -3.31
N LEU A 15 3.70 -5.51 -3.08
CA LEU A 15 3.59 -4.94 -1.74
C LEU A 15 2.53 -5.65 -0.91
N SER A 16 1.36 -5.97 -1.51
CA SER A 16 0.30 -6.75 -0.86
C SER A 16 0.79 -8.15 -0.45
N LEU A 17 1.48 -8.83 -1.36
CA LEU A 17 2.04 -10.16 -1.10
C LEU A 17 3.09 -10.11 0.03
N GLY A 18 4.05 -9.19 -0.07
CA GLY A 18 5.07 -8.98 0.95
C GLY A 18 4.47 -8.59 2.31
N HIS A 19 3.46 -7.72 2.31
CA HIS A 19 2.72 -7.36 3.52
C HIS A 19 2.03 -8.56 4.16
N THR A 20 1.38 -9.41 3.37
CA THR A 20 0.73 -10.63 3.86
C THR A 20 1.74 -11.60 4.46
N ILE A 21 2.89 -11.82 3.79
CA ILE A 21 3.94 -12.73 4.25
C ILE A 21 4.58 -12.21 5.54
N SER A 22 4.91 -10.92 5.61
CA SER A 22 5.53 -10.32 6.80
C SER A 22 4.63 -10.35 8.04
N GLY A 23 3.31 -10.48 7.86
CA GLY A 23 2.38 -10.72 8.96
C GLY A 23 2.72 -11.95 9.79
N ARG A 24 3.30 -12.98 9.18
CA ARG A 24 3.75 -14.18 9.91
C ARG A 24 4.94 -13.90 10.82
N GLU A 25 5.81 -12.98 10.45
CA GLU A 25 7.01 -12.62 11.22
C GLU A 25 6.63 -11.91 12.51
N TRP A 26 5.96 -10.76 12.40
CA TRP A 26 5.64 -9.96 13.57
C TRP A 26 4.57 -10.59 14.48
N THR A 27 3.62 -11.38 13.94
CA THR A 27 2.65 -12.11 14.75
C THR A 27 3.30 -13.26 15.52
N SER A 28 4.48 -13.71 15.10
CA SER A 28 5.27 -14.73 15.78
C SER A 28 6.12 -14.15 16.93
N ASP A 29 6.25 -12.83 17.03
CA ASP A 29 6.98 -12.17 18.10
C ASP A 29 6.38 -12.50 19.47
N LYS A 30 7.26 -12.73 20.46
CA LYS A 30 6.85 -13.08 21.84
C LYS A 30 5.96 -11.98 22.45
N VAL A 31 6.29 -10.71 22.22
CA VAL A 31 5.51 -9.59 22.76
C VAL A 31 4.09 -9.62 22.23
N PHE A 32 3.93 -9.86 20.92
CA PHE A 32 2.60 -9.95 20.30
C PHE A 32 1.84 -11.21 20.77
N LYS A 33 2.53 -12.34 20.92
CA LYS A 33 1.92 -13.59 21.44
C LYS A 33 1.44 -13.43 22.88
N ASN A 34 2.15 -12.67 23.69
CA ASN A 34 1.79 -12.46 25.11
C ASN A 34 0.47 -11.67 25.28
N ILE A 35 0.06 -10.89 24.26
CA ILE A 35 -1.22 -10.18 24.29
C ILE A 35 -2.34 -10.93 23.57
N LYS A 36 -2.14 -12.21 23.19
CA LYS A 36 -3.14 -13.03 22.51
C LYS A 36 -4.46 -13.02 23.27
N GLY A 37 -5.56 -12.81 22.53
CA GLY A 37 -6.90 -12.69 23.09
C GLY A 37 -7.26 -11.28 23.57
N SER A 38 -6.30 -10.33 23.62
CA SER A 38 -6.60 -8.94 23.91
C SER A 38 -7.22 -8.23 22.69
N ARG A 39 -7.85 -7.08 22.96
CA ARG A 39 -8.38 -6.19 21.92
C ARG A 39 -7.28 -5.74 20.95
N SER A 40 -6.10 -5.39 21.47
CA SER A 40 -4.96 -4.96 20.64
C SER A 40 -4.48 -6.07 19.71
N TRP A 41 -4.43 -7.31 20.19
CA TRP A 41 -4.09 -8.46 19.36
C TRP A 41 -5.11 -8.67 18.23
N ALA A 42 -6.41 -8.63 18.55
CA ALA A 42 -7.48 -8.83 17.56
C ALA A 42 -7.46 -7.71 16.51
N CYS A 43 -7.42 -6.43 16.93
CA CYS A 43 -7.39 -5.29 16.03
C CYS A 43 -6.12 -5.27 15.16
N GLY A 44 -4.96 -5.58 15.74
CA GLY A 44 -3.69 -5.63 15.01
C GLY A 44 -3.70 -6.71 13.93
N THR A 45 -4.17 -7.91 14.27
CA THR A 45 -4.25 -9.03 13.32
C THR A 45 -5.20 -8.74 12.16
N VAL A 46 -6.42 -8.32 12.45
CA VAL A 46 -7.42 -8.03 11.41
C VAL A 46 -6.99 -6.82 10.56
N GLY A 47 -6.53 -5.74 11.20
CA GLY A 47 -6.09 -4.53 10.50
C GLY A 47 -4.92 -4.80 9.55
N TRP A 48 -4.01 -5.70 9.92
CA TRP A 48 -2.91 -6.08 9.05
C TRP A 48 -3.39 -6.74 7.75
N TYR A 49 -4.28 -7.73 7.85
CA TYR A 49 -4.79 -8.40 6.66
C TYR A 49 -5.77 -7.53 5.85
N GLN A 50 -6.51 -6.63 6.49
CA GLN A 50 -7.25 -5.58 5.79
C GLN A 50 -6.31 -4.66 5.00
N GLY A 51 -5.14 -4.33 5.56
CA GLY A 51 -4.09 -3.62 4.86
C GLY A 51 -3.60 -4.35 3.61
N SER A 52 -3.42 -5.68 3.69
CA SER A 52 -3.07 -6.50 2.52
C SER A 52 -4.14 -6.41 1.42
N ALA A 53 -5.41 -6.52 1.79
CA ALA A 53 -6.53 -6.41 0.86
C ALA A 53 -6.60 -5.00 0.23
N PHE A 54 -6.40 -3.94 1.02
CA PHE A 54 -6.34 -2.56 0.53
C PHE A 54 -5.23 -2.38 -0.52
N LEU A 55 -4.04 -2.90 -0.28
CA LEU A 55 -2.94 -2.85 -1.24
C LEU A 55 -3.26 -3.61 -2.52
N PHE A 56 -3.92 -4.75 -2.41
CA PHE A 56 -4.34 -5.53 -3.59
C PHE A 56 -5.39 -4.78 -4.43
N ILE A 57 -6.41 -4.21 -3.77
CA ILE A 57 -7.44 -3.38 -4.43
C ILE A 57 -6.80 -2.17 -5.11
N SER A 58 -5.82 -1.52 -4.45
CA SER A 58 -5.06 -0.42 -5.04
C SER A 58 -4.33 -0.86 -6.32
N GLY A 59 -3.78 -2.06 -6.34
CA GLY A 59 -3.18 -2.65 -7.54
C GLY A 59 -4.19 -2.83 -8.67
N ILE A 60 -5.38 -3.33 -8.38
CA ILE A 60 -6.47 -3.49 -9.36
C ILE A 60 -6.88 -2.12 -9.94
N LEU A 61 -7.04 -1.09 -9.11
CA LEU A 61 -7.37 0.26 -9.55
C LEU A 61 -6.30 0.83 -10.49
N HIS A 62 -5.02 0.69 -10.14
CA HIS A 62 -3.91 1.15 -10.98
C HIS A 62 -3.86 0.39 -12.31
N TYR A 63 -4.18 -0.91 -12.30
CA TYR A 63 -4.29 -1.67 -13.54
C TYR A 63 -5.47 -1.18 -14.40
N GLN A 64 -6.61 -0.90 -13.80
CA GLN A 64 -7.76 -0.31 -14.48
C GLN A 64 -7.40 1.04 -15.11
N TRP A 65 -6.79 1.96 -14.35
CA TRP A 65 -6.31 3.24 -14.86
C TRP A 65 -5.23 3.08 -15.95
N SER A 66 -4.42 2.02 -15.88
CA SER A 66 -3.43 1.76 -16.93
C SER A 66 -4.06 1.40 -18.27
N ARG A 67 -5.22 0.76 -18.24
CA ARG A 67 -6.00 0.41 -19.46
C ARG A 67 -6.71 1.61 -20.03
N ASP A 68 -7.24 2.46 -19.18
CA ASP A 68 -7.93 3.70 -19.53
C ASP A 68 -7.46 4.85 -18.64
N PRO A 69 -6.37 5.55 -19.01
CA PRO A 69 -5.86 6.67 -18.25
C PRO A 69 -6.82 7.86 -18.14
N SER A 70 -7.81 7.96 -19.03
CA SER A 70 -8.80 9.05 -18.99
C SER A 70 -9.65 9.02 -17.71
N LEU A 71 -9.77 7.87 -17.06
CA LEU A 71 -10.41 7.74 -15.76
C LEU A 71 -9.76 8.62 -14.68
N LEU A 72 -8.47 8.90 -14.79
CA LEU A 72 -7.77 9.81 -13.88
C LEU A 72 -8.12 11.29 -14.08
N GLN A 73 -8.91 11.64 -15.09
CA GLN A 73 -9.45 13.00 -15.21
C GLN A 73 -10.68 13.21 -14.30
N ASP A 74 -11.34 12.13 -13.91
CA ASP A 74 -12.44 12.19 -12.94
C ASP A 74 -11.97 12.61 -11.54
N PRO A 75 -12.64 13.59 -10.91
CA PRO A 75 -12.22 14.08 -9.58
C PRO A 75 -12.20 13.01 -8.48
N LEU A 76 -13.09 12.02 -8.53
CA LEU A 76 -13.13 10.95 -7.53
C LEU A 76 -11.93 10.01 -7.68
N ASN A 77 -11.56 9.66 -8.92
CA ASN A 77 -10.36 8.86 -9.18
C ASN A 77 -9.08 9.61 -8.77
N LYS A 78 -9.00 10.93 -9.01
CA LYS A 78 -7.91 11.78 -8.50
C LYS A 78 -7.84 11.75 -6.97
N ALA A 79 -8.98 11.88 -6.30
CA ALA A 79 -9.04 11.83 -4.84
C ALA A 79 -8.60 10.46 -4.30
N ILE A 80 -9.05 9.37 -4.90
CA ILE A 80 -8.63 8.01 -4.53
C ILE A 80 -7.11 7.86 -4.70
N ALA A 81 -6.56 8.28 -5.84
CA ALA A 81 -5.12 8.22 -6.09
C ALA A 81 -4.32 9.04 -5.07
N ALA A 82 -4.79 10.24 -4.73
CA ALA A 82 -4.16 11.09 -3.72
C ALA A 82 -4.19 10.46 -2.32
N ILE A 83 -5.33 9.87 -1.91
CA ILE A 83 -5.46 9.19 -0.61
C ILE A 83 -4.50 8.01 -0.53
N ILE A 84 -4.41 7.19 -1.57
CA ILE A 84 -3.47 6.06 -1.63
C ILE A 84 -2.03 6.55 -1.49
N ASN A 85 -1.67 7.62 -2.19
CA ASN A 85 -0.32 8.19 -2.13
C ASN A 85 0.03 8.70 -0.73
N VAL A 86 -0.87 9.47 -0.12
CA VAL A 86 -0.69 10.02 1.25
C VAL A 86 -0.55 8.87 2.26
N LEU A 87 -1.39 7.83 2.17
CA LEU A 87 -1.31 6.67 3.07
C LEU A 87 0.05 5.97 2.98
N LEU A 88 0.60 5.80 1.77
CA LEU A 88 1.92 5.18 1.59
C LEU A 88 3.04 6.04 2.18
N TRP A 89 3.01 7.36 1.98
CA TRP A 89 4.01 8.27 2.55
C TRP A 89 3.93 8.32 4.08
N VAL A 90 2.72 8.39 4.64
CA VAL A 90 2.51 8.34 6.10
C VAL A 90 3.02 7.02 6.66
N SER A 91 2.70 5.90 6.00
CA SER A 91 3.18 4.57 6.41
C SER A 91 4.71 4.47 6.35
N SER A 92 5.32 4.95 5.25
CA SER A 92 6.78 4.96 5.09
C SER A 92 7.44 5.77 6.21
N SER A 93 6.95 6.98 6.47
CA SER A 93 7.47 7.86 7.52
C SER A 93 7.33 7.25 8.93
N TRP A 94 6.21 6.58 9.19
CA TRP A 94 5.98 5.88 10.45
C TRP A 94 6.95 4.71 10.65
N TYR A 95 7.19 3.94 9.59
CA TYR A 95 8.15 2.84 9.62
C TYR A 95 9.59 3.33 9.82
N VAL A 96 9.99 4.44 9.17
CA VAL A 96 11.30 5.07 9.42
C VAL A 96 11.45 5.43 10.89
N LYS A 97 10.45 6.12 11.44
CA LYS A 97 10.45 6.56 12.86
C LYS A 97 10.62 5.39 13.83
N ASN A 98 10.09 4.22 13.49
CA ASN A 98 10.10 3.04 14.34
C ASN A 98 11.16 2.00 13.94
N GLY A 99 12.09 2.33 13.06
CA GLY A 99 13.22 1.47 12.68
C GLY A 99 12.86 0.26 11.82
N VAL A 100 11.68 0.26 11.17
CA VAL A 100 11.24 -0.83 10.28
C VAL A 100 11.64 -0.51 8.84
N THR A 101 12.94 -0.51 8.58
CA THR A 101 13.53 -0.05 7.33
C THR A 101 12.99 -0.75 6.07
N PRO A 102 12.85 -2.10 6.01
CA PRO A 102 12.34 -2.75 4.80
C PRO A 102 10.94 -2.27 4.41
N SER A 103 10.04 -2.14 5.37
CA SER A 103 8.67 -1.65 5.14
C SER A 103 8.66 -0.17 4.75
N ALA A 104 9.53 0.63 5.37
CA ALA A 104 9.70 2.04 5.03
C ALA A 104 10.10 2.23 3.56
N VAL A 105 11.11 1.49 3.11
CA VAL A 105 11.62 1.55 1.72
C VAL A 105 10.54 1.07 0.74
N ALA A 106 9.87 -0.05 1.04
CA ALA A 106 8.83 -0.59 0.17
C ALA A 106 7.65 0.38 -0.01
N CYS A 107 7.16 0.97 1.08
CA CYS A 107 6.09 1.97 1.02
C CYS A 107 6.53 3.25 0.30
N GLY A 108 7.72 3.77 0.62
CA GLY A 108 8.26 4.98 0.00
C GLY A 108 8.49 4.84 -1.51
N PHE A 109 9.06 3.72 -1.93
CA PHE A 109 9.23 3.42 -3.36
C PHE A 109 7.89 3.34 -4.08
N SER A 110 6.92 2.60 -3.51
CA SER A 110 5.59 2.48 -4.11
C SER A 110 4.86 3.82 -4.16
N ALA A 111 5.01 4.67 -3.14
CA ALA A 111 4.46 6.02 -3.11
C ALA A 111 5.05 6.91 -4.21
N ALA A 112 6.38 6.90 -4.38
CA ALA A 112 7.06 7.67 -5.40
C ALA A 112 6.66 7.22 -6.82
N LEU A 113 6.66 5.91 -7.07
CA LEU A 113 6.26 5.33 -8.35
C LEU A 113 4.80 5.66 -8.68
N GLN A 114 3.90 5.48 -7.72
CA GLN A 114 2.48 5.76 -7.87
C GLN A 114 2.23 7.25 -8.12
N GLY A 115 2.85 8.13 -7.34
CA GLY A 115 2.71 9.58 -7.51
C GLY A 115 3.18 10.04 -8.88
N PHE A 116 4.35 9.57 -9.33
CA PHE A 116 4.86 9.86 -10.67
C PHE A 116 3.94 9.33 -11.77
N ALA A 117 3.47 8.08 -11.63
CA ALA A 117 2.59 7.45 -12.61
C ALA A 117 1.27 8.22 -12.79
N VAL A 118 0.66 8.62 -11.68
CA VAL A 118 -0.62 9.36 -11.70
C VAL A 118 -0.43 10.77 -12.22
N LEU A 119 0.60 11.50 -11.75
CA LEU A 119 0.86 12.88 -12.19
C LEU A 119 1.12 12.97 -13.69
N LYS A 120 1.86 12.00 -14.25
CA LYS A 120 2.13 11.95 -15.70
C LYS A 120 0.86 11.84 -16.54
N GLU A 121 -0.18 11.20 -16.04
CA GLU A 121 -1.43 11.01 -16.78
C GLU A 121 -2.44 12.16 -16.52
N ILE A 122 -2.25 12.93 -15.47
CA ILE A 122 -3.13 14.06 -15.12
C ILE A 122 -2.65 15.36 -15.79
N LEU A 123 -1.32 15.54 -15.92
CA LEU A 123 -0.69 16.74 -16.52
C LEU A 123 -0.57 16.63 -18.04
#